data_c81a85ebb935bfae510f74056f5a6377
#
_entry.id   c81a85ebb935bfae510f74056f5a6377
#
_cell.length_a   1.000
_cell.length_b   1.000
_cell.length_c   1.000
_cell.angle_alpha   90.00
_cell.angle_beta   90.00
_cell.angle_gamma   90.00
#
_symmetry.space_group_name_H-M   'P 1'
#
loop_
_entity.id
_entity.type
_entity.pdbx_description
1 polymer ?
#
loop_
_entity_poly.entity_id
_entity_poly.type
_entity_poly.pdbx_seq_one_letter_code
_entity_poly.pdbx_strand_id
1 'polypeptide(L)'
;NEVDTTSERIKFTVNNMIQNGRMVWGATNLPFGYVIVEENGCKRMAKDPETACMVEEFYRFFRQTHKKRATVLHMQDTFGINFSYTMLRTMLSSEFYIGKYRSNDNYCPAYLTLDEWKEIQAISENNIKRPRTGRVYFFSGLVHCPVCGTKMAACAGRSIINRKTKEKREYYYYRCNKAVLNKLCSYTSRISQNLIEEYLLNNLDTEYRKYQVRCNKVKETQTHKK
;
A
#
# COMPACT_ATOMS: atom_id res chain seq x y z
N ASN A 1 -13.97 -40.14 -8.17
CA ASN A 1 -14.81 -39.12 -8.81
C ASN A 1 -14.08 -38.50 -9.99
N GLU A 2 -14.77 -38.30 -11.13
CA GLU A 2 -14.18 -37.75 -12.37
C GLU A 2 -13.59 -36.32 -12.17
N VAL A 3 -14.19 -35.53 -11.28
CA VAL A 3 -13.74 -34.18 -10.90
C VAL A 3 -12.40 -34.26 -10.14
N ASP A 4 -12.22 -35.23 -9.26
CA ASP A 4 -10.99 -35.37 -8.48
C ASP A 4 -9.83 -35.77 -9.39
N THR A 5 -10.05 -36.72 -10.31
CA THR A 5 -9.03 -37.12 -11.29
C THR A 5 -8.63 -36.02 -12.25
N THR A 6 -9.57 -35.16 -12.66
CA THR A 6 -9.30 -34.02 -13.53
C THR A 6 -8.48 -32.98 -12.77
N SER A 7 -8.82 -32.68 -11.51
CA SER A 7 -8.06 -31.77 -10.66
C SER A 7 -6.61 -32.23 -10.43
N GLU A 8 -6.41 -33.52 -10.20
CA GLU A 8 -5.08 -34.11 -10.03
C GLU A 8 -4.23 -34.01 -11.32
N ARG A 9 -4.83 -34.29 -12.46
CA ARG A 9 -4.15 -34.15 -13.77
C ARG A 9 -3.72 -32.70 -14.02
N ILE A 10 -4.58 -31.72 -13.74
CA ILE A 10 -4.22 -30.31 -13.87
C ILE A 10 -3.07 -29.94 -12.94
N LYS A 11 -3.14 -30.34 -11.67
CA LYS A 11 -2.06 -30.12 -10.69
C LYS A 11 -0.73 -30.74 -11.14
N PHE A 12 -0.76 -31.96 -11.64
CA PHE A 12 0.41 -32.64 -12.15
C PHE A 12 1.02 -31.91 -13.36
N THR A 13 0.19 -31.52 -14.34
CA THR A 13 0.64 -30.76 -15.51
C THR A 13 1.27 -29.42 -15.13
N VAL A 14 0.61 -28.65 -14.24
CA VAL A 14 1.12 -27.38 -13.74
C VAL A 14 2.45 -27.55 -13.00
N ASN A 15 2.56 -28.56 -12.14
CA ASN A 15 3.79 -28.84 -11.42
C ASN A 15 4.94 -29.24 -12.38
N ASN A 16 4.65 -30.05 -13.39
CA ASN A 16 5.63 -30.41 -14.41
C ASN A 16 6.12 -29.19 -15.21
N MET A 17 5.20 -28.31 -15.58
CA MET A 17 5.56 -27.03 -16.23
C MET A 17 6.50 -26.20 -15.33
N ILE A 18 6.18 -26.07 -14.05
CA ILE A 18 7.01 -25.33 -13.09
C ILE A 18 8.40 -25.95 -12.96
N GLN A 19 8.50 -27.28 -12.81
CA GLN A 19 9.77 -27.98 -12.71
C GLN A 19 10.67 -27.75 -13.96
N ASN A 20 10.06 -27.64 -15.12
CA ASN A 20 10.76 -27.37 -16.37
C ASN A 20 11.00 -25.86 -16.64
N GLY A 21 10.71 -24.98 -15.67
CA GLY A 21 10.87 -23.52 -15.82
C GLY A 21 9.92 -22.88 -16.82
N ARG A 22 8.82 -23.54 -17.17
CA ARG A 22 7.80 -23.02 -18.09
C ARG A 22 6.80 -22.17 -17.35
N MET A 23 6.38 -21.08 -17.98
CA MET A 23 5.35 -20.20 -17.42
C MET A 23 3.99 -20.90 -17.34
N VAL A 24 3.30 -20.71 -16.20
CA VAL A 24 1.96 -21.26 -15.93
C VAL A 24 0.87 -20.20 -15.87
N TRP A 25 1.21 -18.92 -16.07
CA TRP A 25 0.26 -17.79 -16.07
C TRP A 25 0.54 -16.82 -17.21
N GLY A 26 -0.40 -15.88 -17.44
CA GLY A 26 -0.28 -14.87 -18.50
C GLY A 26 0.66 -13.70 -18.16
N ALA A 27 1.00 -12.92 -19.17
CA ALA A 27 1.94 -11.80 -19.11
C ALA A 27 1.53 -10.67 -18.12
N THR A 28 0.27 -10.56 -17.78
CA THR A 28 -0.27 -9.49 -16.91
C THR A 28 0.20 -9.53 -15.46
N ASN A 29 0.75 -10.67 -15.01
CA ASN A 29 1.14 -10.89 -13.62
C ASN A 29 2.66 -11.09 -13.45
N LEU A 30 3.48 -10.55 -14.35
CA LEU A 30 4.92 -10.63 -14.24
C LEU A 30 5.45 -9.77 -13.09
N PRO A 31 6.39 -10.30 -12.29
CA PRO A 31 7.13 -9.48 -11.34
C PRO A 31 7.94 -8.40 -12.08
N PHE A 32 8.07 -7.23 -11.48
CA PHE A 32 8.86 -6.13 -12.04
C PHE A 32 10.31 -6.56 -12.27
N GLY A 33 10.87 -6.19 -13.41
CA GLY A 33 12.23 -6.60 -13.79
C GLY A 33 12.31 -7.89 -14.61
N TYR A 34 11.16 -8.49 -14.93
CA TYR A 34 11.12 -9.70 -15.74
C TYR A 34 10.28 -9.52 -17.00
N VAL A 35 10.69 -10.21 -18.05
CA VAL A 35 10.02 -10.28 -19.35
C VAL A 35 9.83 -11.73 -19.73
N ILE A 36 8.83 -11.99 -20.59
CA ILE A 36 8.62 -13.32 -21.17
C ILE A 36 9.44 -13.44 -22.44
N VAL A 37 10.22 -14.49 -22.51
CA VAL A 37 10.90 -14.91 -23.75
C VAL A 37 10.36 -16.28 -24.18
N GLU A 38 10.29 -16.48 -25.48
CA GLU A 38 9.87 -17.75 -26.04
C GLU A 38 11.11 -18.49 -26.57
N GLU A 39 11.43 -19.62 -25.92
CA GLU A 39 12.54 -20.48 -26.28
C GLU A 39 12.02 -21.87 -26.60
N ASN A 40 12.30 -22.39 -27.78
CA ASN A 40 11.88 -23.71 -28.24
C ASN A 40 10.36 -23.96 -28.10
N GLY A 41 9.54 -22.96 -28.41
CA GLY A 41 8.08 -23.03 -28.28
C GLY A 41 7.55 -23.01 -26.83
N CYS A 42 8.42 -22.69 -25.86
CA CYS A 42 8.07 -22.60 -24.45
C CYS A 42 8.30 -21.20 -23.92
N LYS A 43 7.31 -20.66 -23.20
CA LYS A 43 7.41 -19.36 -22.53
C LYS A 43 8.17 -19.50 -21.23
N ARG A 44 9.22 -18.70 -21.07
CA ARG A 44 10.06 -18.62 -19.87
C ARG A 44 10.21 -17.20 -19.40
N MET A 45 10.58 -17.01 -18.14
CA MET A 45 10.92 -15.69 -17.59
C MET A 45 12.41 -15.40 -17.81
N ALA A 46 12.73 -14.20 -18.30
CA ALA A 46 14.09 -13.68 -18.39
C ALA A 46 14.15 -12.31 -17.67
N LYS A 47 15.35 -11.85 -17.33
CA LYS A 47 15.55 -10.48 -16.86
C LYS A 47 15.20 -9.51 -17.97
N ASP A 48 14.47 -8.47 -17.66
CA ASP A 48 14.12 -7.40 -18.60
C ASP A 48 15.33 -6.43 -18.72
N PRO A 49 15.93 -6.28 -19.89
CA PRO A 49 17.09 -5.40 -20.07
C PRO A 49 16.82 -3.94 -19.71
N GLU A 50 15.57 -3.46 -19.90
CA GLU A 50 15.20 -2.06 -19.64
C GLU A 50 15.04 -1.78 -18.14
N THR A 51 14.53 -2.72 -17.38
CA THR A 51 14.20 -2.52 -15.97
C THR A 51 15.14 -3.24 -15.00
N ALA A 52 16.06 -4.10 -15.50
CA ALA A 52 16.98 -4.84 -14.64
C ALA A 52 17.85 -3.93 -13.75
N CYS A 53 18.39 -2.85 -14.33
CA CYS A 53 19.19 -1.88 -13.58
C CYS A 53 18.40 -1.21 -12.44
N MET A 54 17.09 -1.02 -12.62
CA MET A 54 16.21 -0.44 -11.60
C MET A 54 15.99 -1.41 -10.45
N VAL A 55 15.85 -2.71 -10.74
CA VAL A 55 15.72 -3.75 -9.72
C VAL A 55 16.99 -3.88 -8.88
N GLU A 56 18.16 -3.86 -9.53
CA GLU A 56 19.45 -3.92 -8.85
C GLU A 56 19.67 -2.70 -7.96
N GLU A 57 19.39 -1.49 -8.47
CA GLU A 57 19.48 -0.25 -7.70
C GLU A 57 18.51 -0.23 -6.52
N PHE A 58 17.27 -0.72 -6.71
CA PHE A 58 16.28 -0.84 -5.66
C PHE A 58 16.81 -1.67 -4.47
N TYR A 59 17.36 -2.84 -4.72
CA TYR A 59 17.89 -3.70 -3.67
C TYR A 59 19.17 -3.13 -3.06
N ARG A 60 20.05 -2.55 -3.85
CA ARG A 60 21.25 -1.89 -3.36
C ARG A 60 20.90 -0.77 -2.37
N PHE A 61 20.02 0.14 -2.77
CA PHE A 61 19.63 1.28 -1.94
C PHE A 61 18.84 0.85 -0.69
N PHE A 62 17.95 -0.14 -0.82
CA PHE A 62 17.20 -0.65 0.33
C PHE A 62 18.11 -1.30 1.38
N ARG A 63 19.10 -2.08 0.97
CA ARG A 63 20.09 -2.71 1.87
C ARG A 63 20.96 -1.68 2.58
N GLN A 64 21.28 -0.57 1.94
CA GLN A 64 22.05 0.52 2.56
C GLN A 64 21.24 1.33 3.56
N THR A 65 19.99 1.62 3.26
CA THR A 65 19.18 2.58 4.03
C THR A 65 18.24 1.92 5.03
N HIS A 66 17.83 0.69 4.79
CA HIS A 66 16.83 -0.07 5.55
C HIS A 66 15.45 0.63 5.62
N LYS A 67 15.20 1.63 4.79
CA LYS A 67 14.02 2.52 4.85
C LYS A 67 13.15 2.38 3.61
N LYS A 68 12.03 1.66 3.73
CA LYS A 68 11.07 1.43 2.63
C LYS A 68 10.63 2.71 1.92
N ARG A 69 10.34 3.77 2.68
CA ARG A 69 9.90 5.04 2.10
C ARG A 69 11.03 5.77 1.36
N ALA A 70 12.23 5.79 1.92
CA ALA A 70 13.39 6.42 1.27
C ALA A 70 13.69 5.73 -0.07
N THR A 71 13.57 4.40 -0.12
CA THR A 71 13.75 3.63 -1.35
C THR A 71 12.72 4.01 -2.43
N VAL A 72 11.43 4.14 -2.07
CA VAL A 72 10.41 4.59 -3.03
C VAL A 72 10.72 5.96 -3.60
N LEU A 73 11.09 6.92 -2.73
CA LEU A 73 11.44 8.28 -3.18
C LEU A 73 12.69 8.29 -4.05
N HIS A 74 13.71 7.52 -3.67
CA HIS A 74 14.94 7.40 -4.47
C HIS A 74 14.66 6.85 -5.87
N MET A 75 13.85 5.78 -5.97
CA MET A 75 13.48 5.21 -7.27
C MET A 75 12.67 6.20 -8.13
N GLN A 76 11.81 6.99 -7.51
CA GLN A 76 11.06 8.03 -8.20
C GLN A 76 11.97 9.16 -8.69
N ASP A 77 12.91 9.61 -7.85
CA ASP A 77 13.83 10.71 -8.17
C ASP A 77 14.87 10.28 -9.22
N THR A 78 15.34 9.02 -9.17
CA THR A 78 16.40 8.52 -10.06
C THR A 78 15.87 8.09 -11.43
N PHE A 79 14.74 7.39 -11.48
CA PHE A 79 14.21 6.78 -12.70
C PHE A 79 12.89 7.39 -13.18
N GLY A 80 12.33 8.36 -12.46
CA GLY A 80 11.04 8.98 -12.79
C GLY A 80 9.83 8.06 -12.65
N ILE A 81 10.00 6.88 -12.05
CA ILE A 81 8.94 5.88 -11.95
C ILE A 81 8.14 6.10 -10.68
N ASN A 82 6.81 6.11 -10.81
CA ASN A 82 5.91 6.13 -9.65
C ASN A 82 5.88 4.74 -8.98
N PHE A 83 6.88 4.48 -8.14
CA PHE A 83 7.01 3.23 -7.41
C PHE A 83 5.93 3.12 -6.32
N SER A 84 4.94 2.27 -6.55
CA SER A 84 3.88 2.07 -5.56
C SER A 84 4.40 1.33 -4.32
N TYR A 85 3.82 1.61 -3.16
CA TYR A 85 4.18 0.89 -1.93
C TYR A 85 3.83 -0.61 -2.00
N THR A 86 2.81 -0.96 -2.79
CA THR A 86 2.45 -2.36 -3.07
C THR A 86 3.54 -3.06 -3.86
N MET A 87 4.04 -2.42 -4.91
CA MET A 87 5.15 -2.94 -5.72
C MET A 87 6.40 -3.16 -4.88
N LEU A 88 6.79 -2.18 -4.07
CA LEU A 88 7.90 -2.31 -3.11
C LEU A 88 7.70 -3.53 -2.19
N ARG A 89 6.50 -3.68 -1.62
CA ARG A 89 6.20 -4.81 -0.73
C ARG A 89 6.34 -6.14 -1.47
N THR A 90 5.82 -6.24 -2.68
CA THR A 90 5.92 -7.45 -3.51
C THR A 90 7.37 -7.78 -3.82
N MET A 91 8.19 -6.80 -4.22
CA MET A 91 9.61 -7.01 -4.48
C MET A 91 10.36 -7.51 -3.25
N LEU A 92 10.08 -6.96 -2.08
CA LEU A 92 10.74 -7.37 -0.84
C LEU A 92 10.30 -8.75 -0.31
N SER A 93 9.16 -9.30 -0.75
CA SER A 93 8.62 -10.57 -0.23
C SER A 93 8.61 -11.70 -1.24
N SER A 94 8.88 -11.43 -2.51
CA SER A 94 8.74 -12.43 -3.59
C SER A 94 10.01 -13.25 -3.78
N GLU A 95 9.89 -14.55 -3.73
CA GLU A 95 10.97 -15.51 -3.97
C GLU A 95 11.43 -15.55 -5.44
N PHE A 96 10.70 -14.94 -6.38
CA PHE A 96 11.14 -14.84 -7.78
C PHE A 96 12.50 -14.16 -7.92
N TYR A 97 12.81 -13.19 -7.06
CA TYR A 97 14.07 -12.45 -7.13
C TYR A 97 15.31 -13.25 -6.68
N ILE A 98 15.09 -14.42 -6.05
CA ILE A 98 16.13 -15.43 -5.82
C ILE A 98 16.05 -16.59 -6.82
N GLY A 99 15.23 -16.45 -7.89
CA GLY A 99 15.07 -17.46 -8.91
C GLY A 99 14.08 -18.58 -8.57
N LYS A 100 13.41 -18.51 -7.43
CA LYS A 100 12.56 -19.57 -6.91
C LYS A 100 11.08 -19.34 -7.16
N TYR A 101 10.41 -20.41 -7.56
CA TYR A 101 8.95 -20.45 -7.61
C TYR A 101 8.42 -21.82 -7.17
N ARG A 102 7.65 -21.85 -6.09
CA ARG A 102 7.14 -23.08 -5.47
C ARG A 102 8.28 -24.08 -5.17
N SER A 103 8.24 -25.25 -5.81
CA SER A 103 9.22 -26.34 -5.62
C SER A 103 10.43 -26.26 -6.57
N ASN A 104 10.50 -25.26 -7.43
CA ASN A 104 11.64 -25.08 -8.35
C ASN A 104 12.50 -23.91 -7.90
N ASP A 105 13.73 -24.18 -7.47
CA ASP A 105 14.69 -23.17 -6.99
C ASP A 105 15.45 -22.47 -8.14
N ASN A 106 15.30 -22.97 -9.38
CA ASN A 106 15.91 -22.39 -10.58
C ASN A 106 14.84 -22.06 -11.65
N TYR A 107 13.72 -21.50 -11.23
CA TYR A 107 12.59 -21.22 -12.10
C TYR A 107 12.85 -20.05 -13.07
N CYS A 108 13.54 -19.03 -12.61
CA CYS A 108 13.90 -17.84 -13.40
C CYS A 108 15.28 -17.30 -12.99
N PRO A 109 15.90 -16.43 -13.81
CA PRO A 109 17.18 -15.79 -13.47
C PRO A 109 17.06 -14.96 -12.19
N ALA A 110 17.91 -15.22 -11.19
CA ALA A 110 17.91 -14.54 -9.93
C ALA A 110 18.53 -13.13 -10.00
N TYR A 111 17.99 -12.17 -9.24
CA TYR A 111 18.59 -10.86 -8.99
C TYR A 111 19.40 -10.82 -7.70
N LEU A 112 19.03 -11.67 -6.74
CA LEU A 112 19.63 -11.75 -5.41
C LEU A 112 20.14 -13.16 -5.15
N THR A 113 21.20 -13.25 -4.36
CA THR A 113 21.58 -14.50 -3.73
C THR A 113 20.65 -14.83 -2.55
N LEU A 114 20.63 -16.08 -2.15
CA LEU A 114 19.81 -16.51 -0.99
C LEU A 114 20.18 -15.77 0.30
N ASP A 115 21.47 -15.47 0.50
CA ASP A 115 21.93 -14.79 1.70
C ASP A 115 21.52 -13.31 1.70
N GLU A 116 21.61 -12.62 0.57
CA GLU A 116 21.10 -11.25 0.41
C GLU A 116 19.59 -11.18 0.66
N TRP A 117 18.86 -12.16 0.16
CA TRP A 117 17.41 -12.21 0.39
C TRP A 117 17.06 -12.43 1.86
N LYS A 118 17.77 -13.32 2.58
CA LYS A 118 17.61 -13.51 4.03
C LYS A 118 17.92 -12.23 4.81
N GLU A 119 18.97 -11.52 4.43
CA GLU A 119 19.30 -10.20 5.01
C GLU A 119 18.14 -9.21 4.84
N ILE A 120 17.58 -9.13 3.63
CA ILE A 120 16.44 -8.26 3.32
C ILE A 120 15.19 -8.65 4.15
N GLN A 121 14.92 -9.95 4.33
CA GLN A 121 13.82 -10.40 5.19
C GLN A 121 14.04 -9.98 6.63
N ALA A 122 15.23 -10.18 7.19
CA ALA A 122 15.57 -9.77 8.56
C ALA A 122 15.41 -8.24 8.76
N ILE A 123 15.86 -7.43 7.78
CA ILE A 123 15.64 -5.97 7.79
C ILE A 123 14.15 -5.63 7.75
N SER A 124 13.39 -6.34 6.92
CA SER A 124 11.95 -6.09 6.74
C SER A 124 11.12 -6.45 7.98
N GLU A 125 11.48 -7.52 8.68
CA GLU A 125 10.86 -7.96 9.94
C GLU A 125 11.15 -7.01 11.11
N ASN A 126 12.36 -6.52 11.20
CA ASN A 126 12.79 -5.55 12.21
C ASN A 126 12.19 -4.15 12.00
N ASN A 127 11.52 -3.89 10.88
CA ASN A 127 10.75 -2.67 10.69
C ASN A 127 9.55 -2.64 11.65
N ILE A 128 9.74 -2.02 12.80
CA ILE A 128 8.79 -1.96 13.92
C ILE A 128 7.43 -1.48 13.42
N LYS A 129 6.45 -2.36 13.44
CA LYS A 129 5.04 -1.97 13.34
C LYS A 129 4.73 -1.19 14.62
N ARG A 130 4.52 0.12 14.50
CA ARG A 130 4.07 0.92 15.66
C ARG A 130 2.83 0.26 16.24
N PRO A 131 2.82 -0.05 17.55
CA PRO A 131 1.64 -0.60 18.19
C PRO A 131 0.47 0.36 17.96
N ARG A 132 -0.75 -0.17 17.80
CA ARG A 132 -1.95 0.65 17.75
C ARG A 132 -2.00 1.41 19.07
N THR A 133 -1.86 2.73 19.02
CA THR A 133 -2.14 3.59 20.16
C THR A 133 -3.63 3.42 20.43
N GLY A 134 -4.07 3.10 21.63
CA GLY A 134 -5.49 2.93 21.95
C GLY A 134 -6.35 4.22 21.81
N ARG A 135 -5.86 5.18 20.97
CA ARG A 135 -6.51 6.47 20.72
C ARG A 135 -7.67 6.32 19.76
N VAL A 136 -8.81 6.85 20.12
CA VAL A 136 -10.01 6.89 19.28
C VAL A 136 -10.07 8.24 18.57
N TYR A 137 -10.21 8.21 17.24
CA TYR A 137 -10.39 9.40 16.40
C TYR A 137 -11.81 9.38 15.82
N PHE A 138 -12.71 10.16 16.39
CA PHE A 138 -14.15 10.13 16.08
C PHE A 138 -14.46 10.48 14.61
N PHE A 139 -13.68 11.38 14.00
CA PHE A 139 -13.92 11.83 12.62
C PHE A 139 -13.00 11.18 11.60
N SER A 140 -12.42 10.02 11.92
CA SER A 140 -11.55 9.29 11.00
C SER A 140 -12.32 8.87 9.74
N GLY A 141 -11.82 9.26 8.58
CA GLY A 141 -12.46 8.99 7.29
C GLY A 141 -13.59 9.93 6.89
N LEU A 142 -14.02 10.86 7.78
CA LEU A 142 -15.07 11.83 7.50
C LEU A 142 -14.50 13.20 7.09
N VAL A 143 -13.34 13.59 7.60
CA VAL A 143 -12.71 14.87 7.31
C VAL A 143 -11.99 14.83 5.98
N HIS A 144 -12.28 15.78 5.11
CA HIS A 144 -11.65 15.90 3.78
C HIS A 144 -10.79 17.15 3.70
N CYS A 145 -9.71 17.08 2.94
CA CYS A 145 -8.84 18.21 2.69
C CYS A 145 -9.57 19.24 1.82
N PRO A 146 -9.61 20.54 2.21
CA PRO A 146 -10.32 21.57 1.44
C PRO A 146 -9.67 21.86 0.08
N VAL A 147 -8.38 21.53 -0.11
CA VAL A 147 -7.65 21.81 -1.35
C VAL A 147 -7.70 20.63 -2.32
N CYS A 148 -7.41 19.41 -1.86
CA CYS A 148 -7.30 18.25 -2.75
C CYS A 148 -8.43 17.23 -2.60
N GLY A 149 -9.42 17.44 -1.74
CA GLY A 149 -10.58 16.57 -1.53
C GLY A 149 -10.30 15.21 -0.92
N THR A 150 -9.03 14.82 -0.73
CA THR A 150 -8.70 13.51 -0.14
C THR A 150 -9.03 13.45 1.34
N LYS A 151 -9.40 12.26 1.82
CA LYS A 151 -9.64 12.02 3.25
C LYS A 151 -8.38 12.36 4.06
N MET A 152 -8.57 13.15 5.11
CA MET A 152 -7.48 13.52 6.01
C MET A 152 -7.16 12.36 6.95
N ALA A 153 -5.89 12.18 7.23
CA ALA A 153 -5.43 11.14 8.16
C ALA A 153 -5.39 11.69 9.58
N ALA A 154 -5.86 10.88 10.50
CA ALA A 154 -5.75 11.13 11.93
C ALA A 154 -4.28 11.13 12.36
N CYS A 155 -3.88 12.09 13.16
CA CYS A 155 -2.54 12.18 13.72
C CYS A 155 -2.58 12.62 15.18
N ALA A 156 -1.68 12.04 16.00
CA ALA A 156 -1.53 12.43 17.39
C ALA A 156 -0.91 13.82 17.49
N GLY A 157 -1.47 14.64 18.33
CA GLY A 157 -0.84 15.87 18.78
C GLY A 157 0.14 15.62 19.93
N ARG A 158 0.72 16.71 20.42
CA ARG A 158 1.55 16.67 21.63
C ARG A 158 0.66 16.41 22.84
N SER A 159 0.99 15.44 23.67
CA SER A 159 0.37 15.35 25.00
C SER A 159 1.03 16.37 25.93
N ILE A 160 0.23 17.13 26.65
CA ILE A 160 0.67 18.10 27.63
C ILE A 160 0.29 17.59 29.01
N ILE A 161 1.26 17.50 29.91
CA ILE A 161 1.03 17.16 31.31
C ILE A 161 1.04 18.48 32.11
N ASN A 162 -0.07 18.77 32.78
CA ASN A 162 -0.14 19.88 33.70
C ASN A 162 0.79 19.58 34.89
N ARG A 163 1.81 20.41 35.12
CA ARG A 163 2.82 20.17 36.17
C ARG A 163 2.22 20.23 37.58
N LYS A 164 1.13 21.01 37.77
CA LYS A 164 0.46 21.17 39.07
C LYS A 164 -0.54 20.06 39.36
N THR A 165 -1.45 19.75 38.41
CA THR A 165 -2.51 18.76 38.59
C THR A 165 -2.11 17.35 38.15
N LYS A 166 -0.97 17.20 37.47
CA LYS A 166 -0.48 15.97 36.81
C LYS A 166 -1.45 15.38 35.79
N GLU A 167 -2.48 16.11 35.42
CA GLU A 167 -3.42 15.70 34.40
C GLU A 167 -2.76 15.70 33.02
N LYS A 168 -2.96 14.64 32.28
CA LYS A 168 -2.47 14.49 30.91
C LYS A 168 -3.56 14.88 29.94
N ARG A 169 -3.36 15.96 29.18
CA ARG A 169 -4.24 16.35 28.07
C ARG A 169 -3.68 15.83 26.76
N GLU A 170 -4.48 15.08 26.03
CA GLU A 170 -4.14 14.55 24.73
C GLU A 170 -4.87 15.34 23.64
N TYR A 171 -4.13 15.70 22.58
CA TYR A 171 -4.66 16.44 21.45
C TYR A 171 -4.71 15.53 20.24
N TYR A 172 -5.82 15.57 19.52
CA TYR A 172 -6.12 14.78 18.33
C TYR A 172 -6.28 15.72 17.15
N TYR A 173 -5.63 15.39 16.02
CA TYR A 173 -5.67 16.22 14.82
C TYR A 173 -5.90 15.38 13.57
N TYR A 174 -6.33 16.05 12.52
CA TYR A 174 -6.44 15.51 11.18
C TYR A 174 -5.56 16.33 10.23
N ARG A 175 -4.85 15.67 9.31
CA ARG A 175 -3.94 16.30 8.37
C ARG A 175 -4.04 15.69 6.98
N CYS A 176 -3.71 16.46 5.95
CA CYS A 176 -3.64 15.96 4.59
C CYS A 176 -2.36 15.14 4.38
N ASN A 177 -2.51 13.85 4.10
CA ASN A 177 -1.35 12.98 3.83
C ASN A 177 -0.64 13.35 2.51
N LYS A 178 -1.37 13.81 1.48
CA LYS A 178 -0.75 14.26 0.23
C LYS A 178 0.18 15.46 0.44
N ALA A 179 -0.17 16.36 1.37
CA ALA A 179 0.69 17.49 1.71
C ALA A 179 1.95 17.05 2.47
N VAL A 180 1.77 16.17 3.48
CA VAL A 180 2.86 15.83 4.41
C VAL A 180 3.78 14.75 3.85
N LEU A 181 3.21 13.75 3.17
CA LEU A 181 3.98 12.60 2.70
C LEU A 181 4.56 12.80 1.30
N ASN A 182 3.78 13.35 0.40
CA ASN A 182 4.11 13.36 -1.03
C ASN A 182 4.35 14.77 -1.58
N LYS A 183 4.14 15.83 -0.76
CA LYS A 183 4.21 17.24 -1.19
C LYS A 183 3.32 17.57 -2.42
N LEU A 184 2.27 16.77 -2.64
CA LEU A 184 1.32 16.91 -3.75
C LEU A 184 0.11 17.78 -3.44
N CYS A 185 0.08 18.43 -2.27
CA CYS A 185 -0.99 19.34 -1.86
C CYS A 185 -0.40 20.49 -1.04
N SER A 186 -0.90 21.69 -1.26
CA SER A 186 -0.45 22.90 -0.56
C SER A 186 -1.02 23.05 0.86
N TYR A 187 -2.04 22.27 1.23
CA TYR A 187 -2.67 22.34 2.56
C TYR A 187 -1.83 21.66 3.63
N THR A 188 -0.99 22.41 4.32
CA THR A 188 -0.08 21.93 5.38
C THR A 188 -0.67 21.98 6.79
N SER A 189 -1.78 22.71 6.98
CA SER A 189 -2.43 22.89 8.27
C SER A 189 -3.05 21.60 8.81
N ARG A 190 -3.23 21.55 10.13
CA ARG A 190 -3.92 20.47 10.85
C ARG A 190 -5.23 21.00 11.41
N ILE A 191 -6.26 20.17 11.42
CA ILE A 191 -7.54 20.49 12.04
C ILE A 191 -7.62 19.75 13.36
N SER A 192 -7.90 20.46 14.45
CA SER A 192 -8.10 19.86 15.78
C SER A 192 -9.43 19.13 15.83
N GLN A 193 -9.46 17.96 16.48
CA GLN A 193 -10.70 17.23 16.74
C GLN A 193 -11.68 18.06 17.58
N ASN A 194 -11.19 18.75 18.61
CA ASN A 194 -12.02 19.58 19.47
C ASN A 194 -12.72 20.73 18.69
N LEU A 195 -12.02 21.31 17.70
CA LEU A 195 -12.62 22.35 16.86
C LEU A 195 -13.78 21.81 16.02
N ILE A 196 -13.65 20.57 15.52
CA ILE A 196 -14.72 19.91 14.76
C ILE A 196 -15.90 19.59 15.69
N GLU A 197 -15.62 19.10 16.89
CA GLU A 197 -16.64 18.79 17.90
C GLU A 197 -17.42 20.05 18.29
N GLU A 198 -16.73 21.14 18.61
CA GLU A 198 -17.33 22.43 18.96
C GLU A 198 -18.20 22.96 17.82
N TYR A 199 -17.69 22.92 16.58
CA TYR A 199 -18.46 23.33 15.41
C TYR A 199 -19.74 22.48 15.24
N LEU A 200 -19.62 21.15 15.37
CA LEU A 200 -20.78 20.27 15.24
C LEU A 200 -21.82 20.50 16.34
N LEU A 201 -21.39 20.63 17.58
CA LEU A 201 -22.30 20.88 18.71
C LEU A 201 -23.05 22.21 18.55
N ASN A 202 -22.35 23.26 18.12
CA ASN A 202 -22.95 24.57 17.94
C ASN A 202 -23.89 24.65 16.72
N ASN A 203 -23.72 23.77 15.73
CA ASN A 203 -24.48 23.84 14.48
C ASN A 203 -25.38 22.61 14.27
N LEU A 204 -25.46 21.67 15.21
CA LEU A 204 -26.18 20.41 15.06
C LEU A 204 -27.65 20.60 14.66
N ASP A 205 -28.37 21.49 15.32
CA ASP A 205 -29.78 21.77 15.06
C ASP A 205 -29.99 22.35 13.66
N THR A 206 -29.11 23.23 13.24
CA THR A 206 -29.16 23.88 11.92
C THR A 206 -28.90 22.85 10.81
N GLU A 207 -27.90 22.04 10.96
CA GLU A 207 -27.56 20.99 9.97
C GLU A 207 -28.63 19.87 9.94
N TYR A 208 -29.20 19.50 11.08
CA TYR A 208 -30.29 18.53 11.17
C TYR A 208 -31.55 19.04 10.44
N ARG A 209 -31.94 20.30 10.62
CA ARG A 209 -33.06 20.91 9.88
C ARG A 209 -32.81 20.91 8.36
N LYS A 210 -31.61 21.27 7.92
CA LYS A 210 -31.23 21.23 6.51
C LYS A 210 -31.30 19.79 5.95
N TYR A 211 -30.90 18.80 6.72
CA TYR A 211 -31.02 17.39 6.34
C TYR A 211 -32.47 16.97 6.19
N GLN A 212 -33.36 17.29 7.12
CA GLN A 212 -34.79 16.98 7.03
C GLN A 212 -35.43 17.59 5.77
N VAL A 213 -35.13 18.85 5.47
CA VAL A 213 -35.63 19.53 4.26
C VAL A 213 -35.19 18.81 2.99
N ARG A 214 -33.92 18.37 2.93
CA ARG A 214 -33.41 17.58 1.79
C ARG A 214 -34.10 16.23 1.66
N CYS A 215 -34.31 15.50 2.75
CA CYS A 215 -35.02 14.22 2.72
C CYS A 215 -36.47 14.36 2.26
N ASN A 216 -37.17 15.41 2.68
CA ASN A 216 -38.55 15.66 2.25
C ASN A 216 -38.65 15.98 0.75
N LYS A 217 -37.74 16.83 0.24
CA LYS A 217 -37.65 17.12 -1.20
C LYS A 217 -37.37 15.87 -2.05
N VAL A 218 -36.52 14.96 -1.58
CA VAL A 218 -36.25 13.71 -2.30
C VAL A 218 -37.48 12.80 -2.32
N LYS A 219 -38.26 12.73 -1.23
CA LYS A 219 -39.50 11.96 -1.17
C LYS A 219 -40.56 12.52 -2.12
N GLU A 220 -40.74 13.85 -2.16
CA GLU A 220 -41.67 14.52 -3.06
C GLU A 220 -41.32 14.26 -4.54
N THR A 221 -40.03 14.29 -4.89
CA THR A 221 -39.58 14.03 -6.27
C THR A 221 -39.80 12.57 -6.70
N GLN A 222 -39.78 11.63 -5.75
CA GLN A 222 -40.05 10.21 -6.03
C GLN A 222 -41.56 9.91 -6.16
N THR A 223 -42.42 10.64 -5.46
CA THR A 223 -43.90 10.51 -5.58
C THR A 223 -44.41 11.08 -6.88
N HIS A 224 -43.79 12.09 -7.47
CA HIS A 224 -44.18 12.65 -8.77
C HIS A 224 -43.69 11.85 -9.99
N LYS A 225 -42.91 10.78 -9.79
CA LYS A 225 -42.43 9.88 -10.89
C LYS A 225 -43.18 8.56 -10.99
N LYS A 226 -44.23 8.36 -10.22
CA LYS A 226 -45.20 7.28 -10.36
C LYS A 226 -46.46 7.83 -11.02
#